data_09cb1baecb7635b40eb9b9a365c771d8
#
_entry.id   09cb1baecb7635b40eb9b9a365c771d8
#
_cell.length_a   1.000
_cell.length_b   1.000
_cell.length_c   1.000
_cell.angle_alpha   90.00
_cell.angle_beta   90.00
_cell.angle_gamma   90.00
#
_symmetry.space_group_name_H-M   'P 1'
#
loop_
_entity.id
_entity.type
_entity.pdbx_description
1 polymer ?
#
loop_
_entity_poly.entity_id
_entity_poly.type
_entity_poly.pdbx_seq_one_letter_code
_entity_poly.pdbx_strand_id
1 'polypeptide(L)'
;MRNLHLSPIRRRVLIGVLAAAALVGVLVAQAPDIAIVVRPDTPVDNLTFAELRRVMRGDRQFWSSNLRVTLLVRAPGARERDIVLKTIYEMSEAQFRQYWIAKVFRAEAAAGPRIVYSNEMAAELAEAIPGAIAFVDAGQIPKGLKTLRINGVLPGEKGYPLH
;
A
#
# COMPACT_ATOMS: atom_id res chain seq x y z
N MET A 1 -31.88 70.01 3.44
CA MET A 1 -31.68 68.75 4.16
C MET A 1 -32.58 67.70 3.54
N ARG A 2 -32.02 66.77 2.78
CA ARG A 2 -32.76 65.69 2.09
C ARG A 2 -32.40 64.37 2.78
N ASN A 3 -33.31 63.82 3.53
CA ASN A 3 -33.17 62.51 4.13
C ASN A 3 -33.37 61.40 3.06
N LEU A 4 -32.34 60.66 2.74
CA LEU A 4 -32.41 59.46 1.92
C LEU A 4 -32.84 58.29 2.77
N HIS A 5 -34.13 57.95 2.74
CA HIS A 5 -34.64 56.69 3.27
C HIS A 5 -34.26 55.55 2.33
N LEU A 6 -33.28 54.75 2.74
CA LEU A 6 -32.98 53.49 2.06
C LEU A 6 -34.00 52.43 2.52
N SER A 7 -34.73 51.86 1.59
CA SER A 7 -35.77 50.85 1.83
C SER A 7 -35.20 49.52 2.40
N PRO A 8 -35.93 48.84 3.27
CA PRO A 8 -35.48 47.63 3.97
C PRO A 8 -35.26 46.40 3.05
N ILE A 9 -35.65 46.49 1.77
CA ILE A 9 -35.55 45.38 0.81
C ILE A 9 -34.11 45.12 0.37
N ARG A 10 -33.25 46.16 0.33
CA ARG A 10 -31.84 46.01 -0.10
C ARG A 10 -30.94 45.36 0.97
N ARG A 11 -31.37 45.32 2.22
CA ARG A 11 -30.59 44.76 3.34
C ARG A 11 -30.71 43.23 3.46
N ARG A 12 -31.77 42.66 2.85
CA ARG A 12 -31.99 41.19 2.89
C ARG A 12 -31.30 40.44 1.77
N VAL A 13 -30.94 41.11 0.68
CA VAL A 13 -30.27 40.49 -0.47
C VAL A 13 -28.76 40.37 -0.26
N LEU A 14 -28.15 41.23 0.59
CA LEU A 14 -26.69 41.16 0.89
C LEU A 14 -26.31 40.11 1.91
N ILE A 15 -27.24 39.61 2.69
CA ILE A 15 -26.97 38.55 3.70
C ILE A 15 -27.09 37.15 3.11
N GLY A 16 -27.79 37.00 1.97
CA GLY A 16 -27.99 35.71 1.31
C GLY A 16 -26.81 35.23 0.45
N VAL A 17 -25.86 36.11 0.09
CA VAL A 17 -24.74 35.78 -0.81
C VAL A 17 -23.48 35.37 -0.05
N LEU A 18 -23.37 35.67 1.25
CA LEU A 18 -22.21 35.32 2.04
C LEU A 18 -22.27 33.90 2.71
N ALA A 19 -23.43 33.24 2.63
CA ALA A 19 -23.59 31.91 3.27
C ALA A 19 -23.33 30.73 2.31
N ALA A 20 -23.07 30.97 1.01
CA ALA A 20 -22.86 29.90 0.02
C ALA A 20 -21.38 29.58 -0.27
N ALA A 21 -20.44 30.25 0.40
CA ALA A 21 -19.00 30.13 0.08
C ALA A 21 -18.18 29.27 1.05
N ALA A 22 -18.78 28.49 1.94
CA ALA A 22 -18.08 27.80 3.02
C ALA A 22 -18.17 26.26 2.99
N LEU A 23 -18.42 25.65 1.82
CA LEU A 23 -18.31 24.19 1.67
C LEU A 23 -17.41 23.82 0.48
N VAL A 24 -16.22 24.41 0.44
CA VAL A 24 -15.11 23.75 -0.26
C VAL A 24 -14.60 22.69 0.72
N GLY A 25 -15.23 21.51 0.69
CA GLY A 25 -14.69 20.34 1.33
C GLY A 25 -13.30 20.10 0.76
N VAL A 26 -12.26 20.27 1.58
CA VAL A 26 -10.93 19.81 1.25
C VAL A 26 -11.06 18.30 1.08
N LEU A 27 -11.16 17.81 -0.16
CA LEU A 27 -10.92 16.43 -0.49
C LEU A 27 -9.45 16.18 -0.15
N VAL A 28 -9.18 15.72 1.06
CA VAL A 28 -7.88 15.14 1.40
C VAL A 28 -7.81 13.87 0.56
N ALA A 29 -7.09 13.95 -0.55
CA ALA A 29 -6.78 12.78 -1.35
C ALA A 29 -6.04 11.82 -0.41
N GLN A 30 -6.69 10.72 -0.02
CA GLN A 30 -6.02 9.66 0.73
C GLN A 30 -4.91 9.10 -0.14
N ALA A 31 -3.74 8.91 0.46
CA ALA A 31 -2.64 8.27 -0.24
C ALA A 31 -3.10 6.86 -0.69
N PRO A 32 -2.75 6.43 -1.91
CA PRO A 32 -3.20 5.14 -2.43
C PRO A 32 -2.77 3.99 -1.53
N ASP A 33 -3.57 2.93 -1.50
CA ASP A 33 -3.24 1.68 -0.81
C ASP A 33 -1.94 1.06 -1.36
N ILE A 34 -1.39 0.12 -0.64
CA ILE A 34 -0.26 -0.69 -1.10
C ILE A 34 -0.79 -2.01 -1.68
N ALA A 35 -0.57 -2.22 -2.96
CA ALA A 35 -0.93 -3.46 -3.65
C ALA A 35 0.14 -4.53 -3.46
N ILE A 36 -0.28 -5.76 -3.17
CA ILE A 36 0.58 -6.94 -3.20
C ILE A 36 0.46 -7.56 -4.58
N VAL A 37 1.59 -7.70 -5.28
CA VAL A 37 1.62 -8.17 -6.67
C VAL A 37 2.53 -9.38 -6.85
N VAL A 38 2.14 -10.25 -7.76
CA VAL A 38 2.87 -11.45 -8.17
C VAL A 38 2.73 -11.65 -9.68
N ARG A 39 3.50 -12.58 -10.25
CA ARG A 39 3.29 -13.04 -11.63
C ARG A 39 1.90 -13.67 -11.79
N PRO A 40 1.28 -13.55 -12.98
CA PRO A 40 -0.04 -14.15 -13.26
C PRO A 40 -0.09 -15.66 -13.05
N ASP A 41 1.01 -16.38 -13.33
CA ASP A 41 1.15 -17.83 -13.18
C ASP A 41 1.43 -18.30 -11.75
N THR A 42 1.64 -17.38 -10.80
CA THR A 42 1.80 -17.76 -9.39
C THR A 42 0.49 -18.34 -8.84
N PRO A 43 0.50 -19.54 -8.22
CA PRO A 43 -0.72 -20.25 -7.84
C PRO A 43 -1.33 -19.71 -6.54
N VAL A 44 -1.61 -18.41 -6.52
CA VAL A 44 -2.26 -17.71 -5.40
C VAL A 44 -3.04 -16.51 -5.94
N ASP A 45 -4.27 -16.34 -5.48
CA ASP A 45 -5.13 -15.20 -5.85
C ASP A 45 -5.59 -14.40 -4.63
N ASN A 46 -5.62 -15.06 -3.48
CA ASN A 46 -6.03 -14.49 -2.20
C ASN A 46 -5.18 -15.03 -1.07
N LEU A 47 -4.85 -14.18 -0.13
CA LEU A 47 -4.24 -14.53 1.15
C LEU A 47 -5.07 -13.92 2.28
N THR A 48 -5.25 -14.64 3.36
CA THR A 48 -5.61 -14.00 4.61
C THR A 48 -4.47 -13.10 5.07
N PHE A 49 -4.76 -12.11 5.89
CA PHE A 49 -3.71 -11.24 6.41
C PHE A 49 -2.65 -12.03 7.22
N ALA A 50 -3.08 -13.07 7.92
CA ALA A 50 -2.17 -13.97 8.64
C ALA A 50 -1.25 -14.76 7.70
N GLU A 51 -1.77 -15.25 6.56
CA GLU A 51 -0.96 -15.93 5.55
C GLU A 51 0.03 -14.97 4.87
N LEU A 52 -0.42 -13.76 4.51
CA LEU A 52 0.46 -12.71 3.99
C LEU A 52 1.62 -12.45 4.96
N ARG A 53 1.31 -12.30 6.26
CA ARG A 53 2.33 -12.10 7.30
C ARG A 53 3.32 -13.25 7.35
N ARG A 54 2.87 -14.50 7.28
CA ARG A 54 3.74 -15.68 7.23
C ARG A 54 4.65 -15.71 6.00
N VAL A 55 4.11 -15.35 4.84
CA VAL A 55 4.90 -15.23 3.60
C VAL A 55 5.95 -14.13 3.75
N MET A 56 5.55 -12.93 4.13
CA MET A 56 6.43 -11.77 4.23
C MET A 56 7.51 -11.96 5.31
N ARG A 57 7.22 -12.65 6.39
CA ARG A 57 8.20 -12.97 7.44
C ARG A 57 9.10 -14.15 7.10
N GLY A 58 8.90 -14.80 5.94
CA GLY A 58 9.69 -15.96 5.51
C GLY A 58 9.38 -17.24 6.29
N ASP A 59 8.22 -17.32 6.94
CA ASP A 59 7.73 -18.53 7.62
C ASP A 59 7.04 -19.47 6.63
N ARG A 60 6.53 -18.93 5.53
CA ARG A 60 6.09 -19.67 4.35
C ARG A 60 7.02 -19.33 3.18
N GLN A 61 7.88 -20.29 2.78
CA GLN A 61 8.94 -20.09 1.80
C GLN A 61 8.61 -20.65 0.42
N PHE A 62 7.45 -21.27 0.24
CA PHE A 62 7.03 -21.87 -1.03
C PHE A 62 5.55 -21.58 -1.29
N TRP A 63 5.23 -21.28 -2.54
CA TRP A 63 3.86 -21.20 -3.06
C TRP A 63 3.30 -22.60 -3.29
N SER A 64 4.13 -23.47 -3.89
CA SER A 64 3.90 -24.88 -4.15
C SER A 64 5.20 -25.66 -3.94
N SER A 65 5.19 -26.98 -4.09
CA SER A 65 6.36 -27.85 -3.89
C SER A 65 7.63 -27.39 -4.63
N ASN A 66 7.47 -26.78 -5.80
CA ASN A 66 8.59 -26.42 -6.67
C ASN A 66 8.75 -24.89 -6.86
N LEU A 67 7.87 -24.07 -6.29
CA LEU A 67 7.90 -22.61 -6.49
C LEU A 67 8.23 -21.90 -5.18
N ARG A 68 9.49 -21.49 -5.07
CA ARG A 68 9.98 -20.74 -3.91
C ARG A 68 9.45 -19.31 -3.92
N VAL A 69 9.08 -18.80 -2.75
CA VAL A 69 8.78 -17.38 -2.54
C VAL A 69 10.08 -16.56 -2.60
N THR A 70 10.10 -15.53 -3.41
CA THR A 70 11.16 -14.50 -3.42
C THR A 70 10.57 -13.17 -3.00
N LEU A 71 11.01 -12.66 -1.84
CA LEU A 71 10.52 -11.39 -1.30
C LEU A 71 11.24 -10.21 -1.95
N LEU A 72 10.48 -9.29 -2.54
CA LEU A 72 10.97 -8.02 -3.06
C LEU A 72 10.47 -6.90 -2.14
N VAL A 73 11.39 -6.21 -1.49
CA VAL A 73 11.08 -5.20 -0.47
C VAL A 73 11.66 -3.86 -0.89
N ARG A 74 10.86 -2.79 -0.83
CA ARG A 74 11.29 -1.43 -1.16
C ARG A 74 12.46 -0.99 -0.26
N ALA A 75 13.33 -0.14 -0.82
CA ALA A 75 14.44 0.46 -0.09
C ALA A 75 13.96 1.28 1.12
N PRO A 76 14.78 1.46 2.15
CA PRO A 76 14.47 2.33 3.29
C PRO A 76 14.09 3.75 2.84
N GLY A 77 13.10 4.35 3.50
CA GLY A 77 12.57 5.68 3.18
C GLY A 77 11.44 5.67 2.13
N ALA A 78 11.15 4.53 1.51
CA ALA A 78 9.97 4.42 0.66
C ALA A 78 8.70 4.28 1.51
N ARG A 79 7.64 5.03 1.18
CA ARG A 79 6.34 4.99 1.86
C ARG A 79 5.79 3.56 1.95
N GLU A 80 5.89 2.81 0.85
CA GLU A 80 5.41 1.43 0.77
C GLU A 80 6.11 0.53 1.79
N ARG A 81 7.42 0.74 1.98
CA ARG A 81 8.20 0.02 2.99
C ARG A 81 7.74 0.36 4.40
N ASP A 82 7.55 1.63 4.70
CA ASP A 82 7.13 2.08 6.03
C ASP A 82 5.77 1.48 6.42
N ILE A 83 4.81 1.46 5.49
CA ILE A 83 3.50 0.83 5.69
C ILE A 83 3.66 -0.68 5.93
N VAL A 84 4.45 -1.37 5.11
CA VAL A 84 4.66 -2.82 5.24
C VAL A 84 5.37 -3.17 6.55
N LEU A 85 6.40 -2.41 6.93
CA LEU A 85 7.09 -2.60 8.21
C LEU A 85 6.15 -2.40 9.40
N LYS A 86 5.34 -1.35 9.37
CA LYS A 86 4.39 -1.02 10.44
C LYS A 86 3.25 -2.04 10.53
N THR A 87 2.68 -2.43 9.37
CA THR A 87 1.42 -3.20 9.34
C THR A 87 1.65 -4.71 9.32
N ILE A 88 2.60 -5.19 8.50
CA ILE A 88 2.85 -6.63 8.32
C ILE A 88 3.89 -7.12 9.32
N TYR A 89 5.04 -6.46 9.39
CA TYR A 89 6.13 -6.89 10.26
C TYR A 89 5.95 -6.44 11.71
N GLU A 90 5.29 -5.31 11.95
CA GLU A 90 5.19 -4.64 13.26
C GLU A 90 6.59 -4.39 13.86
N MET A 91 7.51 -3.91 13.03
CA MET A 91 8.92 -3.72 13.34
C MET A 91 9.39 -2.34 12.88
N SER A 92 10.32 -1.78 13.63
CA SER A 92 11.16 -0.68 13.16
C SER A 92 12.17 -1.17 12.11
N GLU A 93 12.79 -0.23 11.40
CA GLU A 93 13.83 -0.53 10.40
C GLU A 93 15.02 -1.31 11.01
N ALA A 94 15.44 -0.96 12.23
CA ALA A 94 16.51 -1.65 12.94
C ALA A 94 16.10 -3.08 13.33
N GLN A 95 14.88 -3.26 13.83
CA GLN A 95 14.34 -4.59 14.18
C GLN A 95 14.18 -5.48 12.96
N PHE A 96 13.72 -4.93 11.83
CA PHE A 96 13.61 -5.65 10.57
C PHE A 96 14.97 -6.19 10.08
N ARG A 97 16.02 -5.36 10.13
CA ARG A 97 17.37 -5.80 9.76
C ARG A 97 17.86 -6.92 10.69
N GLN A 98 17.72 -6.74 11.99
CA GLN A 98 18.13 -7.76 12.98
C GLN A 98 17.34 -9.06 12.82
N TYR A 99 16.05 -8.96 12.55
CA TYR A 99 15.18 -10.12 12.31
C TYR A 99 15.71 -10.97 11.15
N TRP A 100 16.01 -10.34 9.99
CA TRP A 100 16.49 -11.09 8.83
C TRP A 100 17.91 -11.61 8.99
N ILE A 101 18.81 -10.84 9.61
CA ILE A 101 20.16 -11.32 9.95
C ILE A 101 20.06 -12.57 10.82
N ALA A 102 19.28 -12.53 11.88
CA ALA A 102 19.11 -13.66 12.78
C ALA A 102 18.48 -14.88 12.08
N LYS A 103 17.47 -14.65 11.23
CA LYS A 103 16.76 -15.71 10.51
C LYS A 103 17.67 -16.44 9.52
N VAL A 104 18.49 -15.70 8.77
CA VAL A 104 19.49 -16.28 7.85
C VAL A 104 20.61 -16.98 8.63
N PHE A 105 21.11 -16.39 9.70
CA PHE A 105 22.16 -16.98 10.54
C PHE A 105 21.73 -18.32 11.16
N ARG A 106 20.46 -18.44 11.57
CA ARG A 106 19.90 -19.71 12.11
C ARG A 106 19.48 -20.70 11.02
N ALA A 107 19.77 -20.42 9.74
CA ALA A 107 19.34 -21.21 8.59
C ALA A 107 17.80 -21.41 8.49
N GLU A 108 17.02 -20.53 9.10
CA GLU A 108 15.56 -20.51 9.00
C GLU A 108 15.07 -19.91 7.67
N ALA A 109 15.93 -19.16 6.98
CA ALA A 109 15.75 -18.68 5.63
C ALA A 109 17.07 -18.74 4.85
N ALA A 110 17.00 -19.09 3.58
CA ALA A 110 18.20 -19.19 2.74
C ALA A 110 18.83 -17.82 2.44
N ALA A 111 17.99 -16.78 2.38
CA ALA A 111 18.39 -15.38 2.18
C ALA A 111 17.33 -14.44 2.73
N GLY A 112 17.72 -13.20 2.99
CA GLY A 112 16.78 -12.10 3.29
C GLY A 112 16.07 -11.59 2.04
N PRO A 113 15.14 -10.64 2.20
CA PRO A 113 14.45 -9.99 1.08
C PRO A 113 15.43 -9.26 0.16
N ARG A 114 15.11 -9.25 -1.14
CA ARG A 114 15.83 -8.43 -2.11
C ARG A 114 15.32 -6.99 -2.05
N ILE A 115 16.23 -6.04 -2.00
CA ILE A 115 15.89 -4.62 -1.96
C ILE A 115 15.65 -4.12 -3.39
N VAL A 116 14.53 -3.40 -3.57
CA VAL A 116 14.15 -2.73 -4.82
C VAL A 116 13.98 -1.23 -4.59
N TYR A 117 14.44 -0.42 -5.53
CA TYR A 117 14.56 1.03 -5.34
C TYR A 117 13.40 1.83 -5.91
N SER A 118 12.60 1.23 -6.80
CA SER A 118 11.41 1.89 -7.38
C SER A 118 10.26 0.90 -7.55
N ASN A 119 9.06 1.41 -7.85
CA ASN A 119 7.91 0.57 -8.20
C ASN A 119 8.15 -0.17 -9.52
N GLU A 120 8.79 0.49 -10.49
CA GLU A 120 9.16 -0.09 -11.78
C GLU A 120 10.12 -1.27 -11.60
N MET A 121 11.18 -1.09 -10.81
CA MET A 121 12.13 -2.17 -10.49
C MET A 121 11.44 -3.33 -9.75
N ALA A 122 10.53 -3.03 -8.82
CA ALA A 122 9.75 -4.06 -8.13
C ALA A 122 8.91 -4.88 -9.11
N ALA A 123 8.29 -4.19 -10.07
CA ALA A 123 7.48 -4.80 -11.11
C ALA A 123 8.29 -5.67 -12.06
N GLU A 124 9.38 -5.13 -12.61
CA GLU A 124 10.27 -5.84 -13.52
C GLU A 124 10.82 -7.14 -12.87
N LEU A 125 11.26 -7.05 -11.61
CA LEU A 125 11.75 -8.23 -10.91
C LEU A 125 10.63 -9.19 -10.52
N ALA A 126 9.43 -8.70 -10.18
CA ALA A 126 8.27 -9.55 -9.92
C ALA A 126 7.84 -10.32 -11.18
N GLU A 127 7.97 -9.71 -12.36
CA GLU A 127 7.69 -10.36 -13.64
C GLU A 127 8.80 -11.36 -14.04
N ALA A 128 10.05 -10.98 -13.81
CA ALA A 128 11.22 -11.78 -14.25
C ALA A 128 11.48 -13.00 -13.35
N ILE A 129 11.17 -12.92 -12.05
CA ILE A 129 11.51 -13.97 -11.06
C ILE A 129 10.29 -14.81 -10.73
N PRO A 130 10.25 -16.10 -11.11
CA PRO A 130 9.19 -17.01 -10.70
C PRO A 130 9.03 -17.05 -9.17
N GLY A 131 7.80 -16.93 -8.69
CA GLY A 131 7.49 -16.95 -7.26
C GLY A 131 7.82 -15.66 -6.51
N ALA A 132 8.23 -14.59 -7.21
CA ALA A 132 8.43 -13.30 -6.57
C ALA A 132 7.09 -12.70 -6.09
N ILE A 133 7.16 -12.05 -4.94
CA ILE A 133 6.10 -11.22 -4.37
C ILE A 133 6.67 -9.83 -4.09
N ALA A 134 5.96 -8.82 -4.54
CA ALA A 134 6.32 -7.42 -4.32
C ALA A 134 5.14 -6.65 -3.78
N PHE A 135 5.42 -5.49 -3.22
CA PHE A 135 4.41 -4.51 -2.88
C PHE A 135 4.73 -3.18 -3.57
N VAL A 136 3.72 -2.60 -4.18
CA VAL A 136 3.79 -1.38 -4.98
C VAL A 136 2.66 -0.45 -4.60
N ASP A 137 2.79 0.82 -4.96
CA ASP A 137 1.68 1.77 -4.86
C ASP A 137 0.50 1.30 -5.73
N ALA A 138 -0.69 1.22 -5.13
CA ALA A 138 -1.89 0.72 -5.84
C ALA A 138 -2.32 1.63 -7.00
N GLY A 139 -1.94 2.91 -6.98
CA GLY A 139 -2.13 3.83 -8.11
C GLY A 139 -1.17 3.60 -9.28
N GLN A 140 -0.15 2.76 -9.10
CA GLN A 140 0.93 2.52 -10.06
C GLN A 140 1.14 1.02 -10.34
N ILE A 141 0.09 0.21 -10.27
CA ILE A 141 0.20 -1.24 -10.56
C ILE A 141 0.59 -1.44 -12.02
N PRO A 142 1.73 -2.09 -12.29
CA PRO A 142 2.17 -2.34 -13.67
C PRO A 142 1.26 -3.33 -14.38
N LYS A 143 1.09 -3.14 -15.68
CA LYS A 143 0.44 -4.13 -16.55
C LYS A 143 1.25 -5.42 -16.55
N GLY A 144 0.56 -6.56 -16.53
CA GLY A 144 1.21 -7.88 -16.59
C GLY A 144 1.39 -8.56 -15.24
N LEU A 145 1.19 -7.87 -14.12
CA LEU A 145 1.20 -8.47 -12.79
C LEU A 145 -0.23 -8.74 -12.28
N LYS A 146 -0.35 -9.74 -11.44
CA LYS A 146 -1.57 -10.08 -10.73
C LYS A 146 -1.55 -9.46 -9.34
N THR A 147 -2.59 -8.69 -8.99
CA THR A 147 -2.80 -8.16 -7.65
C THR A 147 -3.51 -9.21 -6.79
N LEU A 148 -2.94 -9.51 -5.64
CA LEU A 148 -3.54 -10.43 -4.68
C LEU A 148 -4.65 -9.75 -3.88
N ARG A 149 -5.73 -10.49 -3.62
CA ARG A 149 -6.71 -10.13 -2.60
C ARG A 149 -6.12 -10.40 -1.21
N ILE A 150 -6.41 -9.52 -0.27
CA ILE A 150 -6.07 -9.76 1.14
C ILE A 150 -7.39 -9.80 1.92
N ASN A 151 -7.64 -10.90 2.61
CA ASN A 151 -8.94 -11.20 3.23
C ASN A 151 -10.13 -11.11 2.23
N GLY A 152 -9.90 -11.45 0.97
CA GLY A 152 -10.91 -11.40 -0.09
C GLY A 152 -11.11 -10.04 -0.74
N VAL A 153 -10.44 -8.97 -0.30
CA VAL A 153 -10.60 -7.60 -0.81
C VAL A 153 -9.35 -7.13 -1.57
N LEU A 154 -9.54 -6.26 -2.56
CA LEU A 154 -8.49 -5.62 -3.35
C LEU A 154 -8.15 -4.24 -2.79
N PRO A 155 -6.98 -3.66 -3.15
CA PRO A 155 -6.68 -2.25 -2.87
C PRO A 155 -7.81 -1.32 -3.34
N GLY A 156 -8.15 -0.34 -2.53
CA GLY A 156 -9.26 0.59 -2.76
C GLY A 156 -10.63 0.08 -2.28
N GLU A 157 -10.77 -1.20 -1.97
CA GLU A 157 -12.02 -1.75 -1.41
C GLU A 157 -12.07 -1.57 0.11
N LYS A 158 -13.28 -1.39 0.65
CA LYS A 158 -13.48 -1.23 2.10
C LYS A 158 -12.96 -2.45 2.86
N GLY A 159 -12.12 -2.19 3.86
CA GLY A 159 -11.53 -3.24 4.70
C GLY A 159 -10.19 -3.78 4.20
N TYR A 160 -9.63 -3.20 3.15
CA TYR A 160 -8.27 -3.51 2.74
C TYR A 160 -7.27 -3.06 3.81
N PRO A 161 -6.28 -3.89 4.22
CA PRO A 161 -5.49 -3.61 5.42
C PRO A 161 -4.22 -2.77 5.19
N LEU A 162 -3.80 -2.50 3.95
CA LEU A 162 -2.52 -1.87 3.63
C LEU A 162 -2.71 -0.46 3.05
N HIS A 163 -2.94 0.54 3.91
CA HIS A 163 -3.18 1.96 3.58
C HIS A 163 -2.36 2.93 4.46
#